data_510a0e0f51eef67ac57febb35d9c0e3e
#
_entry.id   510a0e0f51eef67ac57febb35d9c0e3e
#
_cell.length_a   1.000
_cell.length_b   1.000
_cell.length_c   1.000
_cell.angle_alpha   90.00
_cell.angle_beta   90.00
_cell.angle_gamma   90.00
#
_symmetry.space_group_name_H-M   'P 1'
#
loop_
_entity.id
_entity.type
_entity.pdbx_description
1 polymer ?
#
loop_
_entity_poly.entity_id
_entity_poly.type
_entity_poly.pdbx_seq_one_letter_code
_entity_poly.pdbx_strand_id
1 'polypeptide(L)' 'MADLSNRLSENVEGEYYVDDQCIACGVCVGEAPENFEMGSDYAYVIKQPENEEEKDACENALEACPVDAIGNDG' A
#
# COMPACT_ATOMS: atom_id res chain seq x y z
N MET A 1 -12.01 -4.83 0.52
CA MET A 1 -11.34 -3.74 1.23
C MET A 1 -10.30 -4.29 2.19
N ALA A 2 -9.16 -3.63 2.32
CA ALA A 2 -8.08 -4.11 3.20
C ALA A 2 -8.54 -4.17 4.65
N ASP A 3 -8.01 -5.14 5.37
CA ASP A 3 -8.34 -5.35 6.78
C ASP A 3 -7.11 -5.03 7.62
N LEU A 4 -7.23 -4.06 8.50
CA LEU A 4 -6.13 -3.61 9.36
C LEU A 4 -5.58 -4.74 10.22
N SER A 5 -6.42 -5.67 10.64
CA SER A 5 -5.99 -6.80 11.45
C SER A 5 -5.10 -7.78 10.68
N ASN A 6 -5.11 -7.73 9.35
CA ASN A 6 -4.32 -8.57 8.48
C ASN A 6 -3.16 -7.83 7.82
N ARG A 7 -2.85 -6.62 8.28
CA ARG A 7 -1.78 -5.85 7.67
C ARG A 7 -0.43 -6.55 7.81
N LEU A 8 0.41 -6.39 6.81
CA LEU A 8 1.73 -7.00 6.80
C LEU A 8 2.66 -6.28 7.77
N SER A 9 3.49 -7.03 8.48
CA SER A 9 4.43 -6.47 9.45
C SER A 9 5.54 -5.65 8.80
N GLU A 10 5.77 -5.85 7.50
CA GLU A 10 6.77 -5.11 6.73
C GLU A 10 6.38 -3.65 6.50
N ASN A 11 5.08 -3.31 6.60
CA ASN A 11 4.63 -1.93 6.43
C ASN A 11 5.16 -1.03 7.55
N VAL A 12 5.55 0.21 7.19
CA VAL A 12 5.80 1.21 8.22
C VAL A 12 4.46 1.62 8.85
N GLU A 13 4.48 1.99 10.11
CA GLU A 13 3.26 2.43 10.80
C GLU A 13 2.70 3.68 10.18
N GLY A 14 1.38 3.79 10.16
CA GLY A 14 0.68 4.95 9.68
C GLY A 14 -0.62 4.61 8.99
N GLU A 15 -1.16 5.60 8.29
CA GLU A 15 -2.48 5.53 7.65
C GLU A 15 -2.56 4.44 6.58
N TYR A 16 -1.55 4.36 5.71
CA TYR A 16 -1.57 3.42 4.59
C TYR A 16 -0.85 2.13 4.94
N TYR A 17 -1.41 1.02 4.48
CA TYR A 17 -0.84 -0.31 4.69
C TYR A 17 -1.29 -1.26 3.59
N VAL A 18 -0.56 -2.34 3.42
CA VAL A 18 -0.93 -3.45 2.53
C VAL A 18 -1.22 -4.65 3.42
N ASP A 19 -2.30 -5.37 3.14
CA ASP A 19 -2.64 -6.56 3.90
C ASP A 19 -2.22 -7.85 3.17
N ASP A 20 -2.54 -9.00 3.75
CA ASP A 20 -2.13 -10.29 3.23
C ASP A 20 -2.89 -10.77 1.99
N GLN A 21 -3.83 -9.98 1.49
CA GLN A 21 -4.52 -10.29 0.24
C GLN A 21 -3.76 -9.84 -1.00
N CYS A 22 -2.66 -9.11 -0.82
CA CYS A 22 -1.84 -8.62 -1.93
C CYS A 22 -1.35 -9.78 -2.80
N ILE A 23 -1.47 -9.62 -4.12
CA ILE A 23 -1.04 -10.63 -5.09
C ILE A 23 0.28 -10.27 -5.80
N ALA A 24 0.98 -9.29 -5.28
CA ALA A 24 2.27 -8.84 -5.81
C ALA A 24 2.20 -8.42 -7.28
N CYS A 25 1.10 -7.77 -7.70
CA CYS A 25 0.90 -7.36 -9.08
C CYS A 25 1.74 -6.14 -9.48
N GLY A 26 2.29 -5.40 -8.51
CA GLY A 26 3.16 -4.27 -8.77
C GLY A 26 2.47 -2.97 -9.12
N VAL A 27 1.14 -2.94 -9.19
CA VAL A 27 0.39 -1.72 -9.57
C VAL A 27 0.66 -0.59 -8.58
N CYS A 28 0.63 -0.89 -7.28
CA CYS A 28 0.84 0.14 -6.25
C CYS A 28 2.25 0.75 -6.34
N VAL A 29 3.25 -0.07 -6.63
CA VAL A 29 4.63 0.41 -6.80
C VAL A 29 4.74 1.32 -8.03
N GLY A 30 3.99 0.98 -9.09
CA GLY A 30 3.93 1.83 -10.28
C GLY A 30 3.26 3.17 -10.03
N GLU A 31 2.20 3.18 -9.21
CA GLU A 31 1.45 4.40 -8.89
C GLU A 31 2.15 5.28 -7.85
N ALA A 32 2.77 4.66 -6.85
CA ALA A 32 3.40 5.40 -5.75
C ALA A 32 4.77 4.78 -5.41
N PRO A 33 5.76 4.92 -6.31
CA PRO A 33 7.06 4.26 -6.13
C PRO A 33 7.86 4.75 -4.92
N GLU A 34 7.55 5.94 -4.40
CA GLU A 34 8.23 6.48 -3.23
C GLU A 34 7.66 5.95 -1.92
N ASN A 35 6.45 5.39 -1.97
CA ASN A 35 5.73 4.96 -0.77
C ASN A 35 5.58 3.46 -0.68
N PHE A 36 5.63 2.74 -1.80
CA PHE A 36 5.46 1.30 -1.85
C PHE A 36 6.69 0.63 -2.46
N GLU A 37 7.00 -0.55 -1.96
CA GLU A 37 8.10 -1.36 -2.50
C GLU A 37 7.62 -2.79 -2.65
N MET A 38 8.13 -3.47 -3.66
CA MET A 38 7.78 -4.87 -3.89
C MET A 38 8.68 -5.78 -3.06
N GLY A 39 8.07 -6.59 -2.21
CA GLY A 39 8.75 -7.65 -1.50
C GLY A 39 8.75 -8.93 -2.33
N SER A 40 9.08 -10.06 -1.70
CA SER A 40 9.12 -11.35 -2.40
C SER A 40 7.72 -11.89 -2.72
N ASP A 41 6.77 -11.71 -1.81
CA ASP A 41 5.41 -12.22 -1.96
C ASP A 41 4.35 -11.14 -2.00
N TYR A 42 4.64 -9.98 -1.43
CA TYR A 42 3.70 -8.87 -1.28
C TYR A 42 4.42 -7.55 -1.50
N ALA A 43 3.67 -6.54 -1.93
CA ALA A 43 4.13 -5.16 -1.83
C ALA A 43 3.91 -4.70 -0.39
N TYR A 44 4.60 -3.65 0.02
CA TYR A 44 4.43 -3.07 1.36
C TYR A 44 4.77 -1.59 1.33
N VAL A 45 4.31 -0.88 2.35
CA VAL A 45 4.54 0.57 2.46
C VAL A 45 5.89 0.80 3.13
N ILE A 46 6.78 1.54 2.46
CA ILE A 46 8.10 1.88 3.01
C ILE A 46 8.11 3.28 3.61
N LYS A 47 7.14 4.11 3.25
CA LYS A 47 7.07 5.49 3.72
C LYS A 47 5.64 5.97 3.61
N GLN A 48 5.13 6.57 4.67
CA GLN A 48 3.81 7.19 4.61
C GLN A 48 3.88 8.47 3.79
N PRO A 49 2.78 8.88 3.14
CA PRO A 49 2.80 10.10 2.34
C PRO A 49 3.07 11.33 3.22
N GLU A 50 3.99 12.19 2.77
CA GLU A 50 4.40 13.38 3.51
C GLU A 50 3.79 14.67 2.95
N ASN A 51 3.20 14.60 1.76
CA ASN A 51 2.59 15.75 1.11
C ASN A 51 1.39 15.30 0.28
N GLU A 52 0.68 16.25 -0.32
CA GLU A 52 -0.53 15.94 -1.08
C GLU A 52 -0.25 15.12 -2.32
N GLU A 53 0.89 15.34 -2.99
CA GLU A 53 1.25 14.57 -4.18
C GLU A 53 1.45 13.10 -3.84
N GLU A 54 2.14 12.83 -2.73
CA GLU A 54 2.34 11.46 -2.28
C GLU A 54 1.03 10.83 -1.81
N LYS A 55 0.19 11.63 -1.15
CA LYS A 55 -1.11 11.14 -0.70
C LYS A 55 -1.99 10.78 -1.88
N ASP A 56 -2.02 11.61 -2.93
CA ASP A 56 -2.77 11.32 -4.15
C ASP A 56 -2.24 10.06 -4.81
N ALA A 57 -0.92 9.87 -4.85
CA ALA A 57 -0.32 8.67 -5.42
C ALA A 57 -0.72 7.43 -4.63
N CYS A 58 -0.72 7.51 -3.30
CA CYS A 58 -1.16 6.40 -2.45
C CYS A 58 -2.65 6.09 -2.65
N GLU A 59 -3.49 7.12 -2.78
CA GLU A 59 -4.91 6.91 -3.06
C GLU A 59 -5.12 6.27 -4.43
N ASN A 60 -4.35 6.67 -5.43
CA ASN A 60 -4.40 6.04 -6.75
C ASN A 60 -3.99 4.57 -6.67
N ALA A 61 -2.96 4.28 -5.89
CA ALA A 61 -2.51 2.90 -5.68
C ALA A 61 -3.61 2.07 -5.00
N LEU A 62 -4.28 2.64 -4.00
CA LEU A 62 -5.36 1.98 -3.29
C LEU A 62 -6.52 1.64 -4.24
N GLU A 63 -6.90 2.60 -5.08
CA GLU A 63 -7.99 2.41 -6.04
C GLU A 63 -7.61 1.43 -7.14
N ALA A 64 -6.36 1.39 -7.54
CA ALA A 64 -5.89 0.52 -8.61
C ALA A 64 -5.64 -0.91 -8.17
N CYS A 65 -5.58 -1.17 -6.85
CA CYS A 65 -5.33 -2.51 -6.34
C CYS A 65 -6.49 -3.45 -6.72
N PRO A 66 -6.26 -4.50 -7.54
CA PRO A 66 -7.35 -5.34 -8.03
C PRO A 66 -7.96 -6.24 -6.97
N VAL A 67 -7.31 -6.41 -5.84
CA VAL A 67 -7.80 -7.27 -4.75
C VAL A 67 -8.08 -6.47 -3.48
N ASP A 68 -8.07 -5.15 -3.56
CA ASP A 68 -8.34 -4.25 -2.44
C ASP A 68 -7.48 -4.56 -1.20
N ALA A 69 -6.19 -4.82 -1.44
CA ALA A 69 -5.26 -5.17 -0.37
C ALA A 69 -4.61 -3.95 0.30
N ILE A 70 -4.92 -2.75 -0.17
CA ILE A 70 -4.37 -1.51 0.38
C ILE A 70 -5.44 -0.78 1.16
N GLY A 71 -5.12 -0.38 2.38
CA GLY A 71 -6.04 0.37 3.23
C GLY A 71 -5.47 1.71 3.63
N ASN A 72 -6.34 2.61 4.10
CA ASN A 72 -5.97 3.95 4.57
C ASN A 72 -6.55 4.25 5.94
N ASP A 73 -6.91 3.23 6.69
CA ASP A 73 -7.51 3.33 8.02
C ASP A 73 -6.56 2.86 9.13
N GLY A 74 -5.27 2.85 8.82
CA GLY A 74 -4.23 2.45 9.76
C GLY A 74 -3.97 3.39 10.92
#